data_4e01b75dedf08aaca63ae5ecc67281f8
#
_entry.id   4e01b75dedf08aaca63ae5ecc67281f8
#
_cell.length_a   1.000
_cell.length_b   1.000
_cell.length_c   1.000
_cell.angle_alpha   90.00
_cell.angle_beta   90.00
_cell.angle_gamma   90.00
#
_symmetry.space_group_name_H-M   'P 1'
#
loop_
_entity.id
_entity.type
_entity.pdbx_description
1 polymer ?
#
loop_
_entity_poly.entity_id
_entity_poly.type
_entity_poly.pdbx_seq_one_letter_code
_entity_poly.pdbx_strand_id
1 'polypeptide(L)'
;MRLILVLLLLSVRLFAQDLSSRVRQEILDQRNPVTVNVSTHAVTTLQFPAQIQSLESDGFTQKPNEEAGDFYISPGFNWVSVRSLRPGAVQNLGVVISGRVYEILIQTTALNDLAVLFRFEQVPPRSEKIAPRVWSPLTGNLP
;
A
#
# COMPACT_ATOMS: atom_id res chain seq x y z
N MET A 1 40.54 20.81 -11.14
CA MET A 1 39.92 20.44 -9.84
C MET A 1 38.44 20.86 -9.69
N ARG A 2 38.06 22.09 -10.05
CA ARG A 2 36.66 22.55 -9.92
C ARG A 2 35.65 21.76 -10.78
N LEU A 3 36.01 21.34 -11.99
CA LEU A 3 35.14 20.61 -12.91
C LEU A 3 34.83 19.19 -12.41
N ILE A 4 35.82 18.50 -11.81
CA ILE A 4 35.68 17.15 -11.26
C ILE A 4 34.73 17.16 -10.04
N LEU A 5 34.80 18.20 -9.20
CA LEU A 5 33.93 18.36 -8.04
C LEU A 5 32.44 18.55 -8.43
N VAL A 6 32.18 19.30 -9.50
CA VAL A 6 30.84 19.51 -10.03
C VAL A 6 30.26 18.23 -10.61
N LEU A 7 31.05 17.43 -11.33
CA LEU A 7 30.62 16.14 -11.87
C LEU A 7 30.28 15.13 -10.73
N LEU A 8 31.09 15.15 -9.66
CA LEU A 8 30.86 14.27 -8.51
C LEU A 8 29.57 14.64 -7.75
N LEU A 9 29.29 15.94 -7.62
CA LEU A 9 28.06 16.42 -6.98
C LEU A 9 26.79 16.14 -7.82
N LEU A 10 26.89 16.14 -9.16
CA LEU A 10 25.78 15.80 -10.04
C LEU A 10 25.45 14.30 -9.98
N SER A 11 26.47 13.44 -9.89
CA SER A 11 26.24 11.98 -9.81
C SER A 11 25.53 11.55 -8.53
N VAL A 12 25.83 12.21 -7.39
CA VAL A 12 25.16 11.91 -6.10
C VAL A 12 23.67 12.27 -6.13
N ARG A 13 23.27 13.31 -6.85
CA ARG A 13 21.86 13.70 -6.96
C ARG A 13 21.04 12.74 -7.82
N LEU A 14 21.61 12.13 -8.85
CA LEU A 14 20.94 11.15 -9.70
C LEU A 14 20.59 9.86 -8.93
N PHE A 15 21.49 9.39 -8.06
CA PHE A 15 21.23 8.21 -7.23
C PHE A 15 20.16 8.44 -6.14
N ALA A 16 20.09 9.65 -5.58
CA ALA A 16 19.10 9.98 -4.54
C ALA A 16 17.68 10.08 -5.11
N GLN A 17 17.51 10.47 -6.36
CA GLN A 17 16.19 10.53 -7.01
C GLN A 17 15.62 9.15 -7.33
N ASP A 18 16.46 8.17 -7.66
CA ASP A 18 16.04 6.82 -8.00
C ASP A 18 15.47 6.07 -6.77
N LEU A 19 16.04 6.28 -5.59
CA LEU A 19 15.58 5.66 -4.35
C LEU A 19 14.23 6.21 -3.88
N SER A 20 13.96 7.50 -4.06
CA SER A 20 12.71 8.11 -3.65
C SER A 20 11.51 7.66 -4.50
N SER A 21 11.73 7.35 -5.78
CA SER A 21 10.70 6.83 -6.68
C SER A 21 10.24 5.42 -6.32
N ARG A 22 11.02 4.69 -5.52
CA ARG A 22 10.73 3.33 -5.06
C ARG A 22 9.95 3.27 -3.74
N VAL A 23 9.65 4.42 -3.14
CA VAL A 23 8.73 4.56 -2.02
C VAL A 23 7.42 5.13 -2.56
N ARG A 24 6.36 4.32 -2.53
CA ARG A 24 5.05 4.68 -3.11
C ARG A 24 3.99 4.86 -2.04
N GLN A 25 3.00 5.69 -2.35
CA GLN A 25 1.77 5.81 -1.58
C GLN A 25 0.62 5.29 -2.42
N GLU A 26 -0.19 4.40 -1.85
CA GLU A 26 -1.30 3.75 -2.52
C GLU A 26 -2.56 3.82 -1.68
N ILE A 27 -3.72 3.86 -2.33
CA ILE A 27 -5.01 3.83 -1.67
C ILE A 27 -5.51 2.40 -1.62
N LEU A 28 -5.92 1.94 -0.43
CA LEU A 28 -6.58 0.66 -0.27
C LEU A 28 -8.00 0.74 -0.81
N ASP A 29 -8.28 -0.05 -1.84
CA ASP A 29 -9.59 -0.23 -2.41
C ASP A 29 -9.94 -1.73 -2.41
N GLN A 30 -11.13 -2.09 -1.92
CA GLN A 30 -11.59 -3.49 -1.91
C GLN A 30 -11.90 -4.02 -3.31
N ARG A 31 -12.09 -3.14 -4.30
CA ARG A 31 -12.48 -3.50 -5.66
C ARG A 31 -11.30 -3.60 -6.63
N ASN A 32 -10.23 -2.89 -6.32
CA ASN A 32 -9.07 -2.77 -7.19
C ASN A 32 -7.81 -3.20 -6.44
N PRO A 33 -7.28 -4.40 -6.71
CA PRO A 33 -6.03 -4.86 -6.12
C PRO A 33 -4.88 -3.93 -6.47
N VAL A 34 -4.02 -3.66 -5.49
CA VAL A 34 -2.79 -2.88 -5.70
C VAL A 34 -1.66 -3.84 -6.03
N THR A 35 -0.93 -3.56 -7.10
CA THR A 35 0.25 -4.34 -7.48
C THR A 35 1.49 -3.81 -6.77
N VAL A 36 2.25 -4.71 -6.14
CA VAL A 36 3.51 -4.42 -5.45
C VAL A 36 4.64 -5.23 -6.08
N ASN A 37 5.72 -4.55 -6.43
CA ASN A 37 6.91 -5.15 -6.99
C ASN A 37 7.89 -5.52 -5.88
N VAL A 38 8.30 -6.78 -5.84
CA VAL A 38 9.30 -7.30 -4.90
C VAL A 38 10.45 -7.95 -5.66
N SER A 39 11.58 -8.16 -5.00
CA SER A 39 12.71 -8.84 -5.62
C SER A 39 13.22 -10.00 -4.76
N THR A 40 14.09 -10.84 -5.32
CA THR A 40 14.77 -11.90 -4.58
C THR A 40 15.92 -11.38 -3.73
N HIS A 41 16.40 -10.17 -4.00
CA HIS A 41 17.62 -9.62 -3.39
C HIS A 41 17.35 -8.57 -2.31
N ALA A 42 16.15 -8.02 -2.27
CA ALA A 42 15.79 -6.96 -1.31
C ALA A 42 14.40 -7.18 -0.73
N VAL A 43 14.20 -6.65 0.46
CA VAL A 43 12.91 -6.66 1.16
C VAL A 43 12.11 -5.43 0.76
N THR A 44 10.81 -5.62 0.54
CA THR A 44 9.83 -4.54 0.37
C THR A 44 8.95 -4.47 1.61
N THR A 45 8.77 -3.28 2.17
CA THR A 45 7.91 -3.07 3.34
C THR A 45 6.57 -2.51 2.92
N LEU A 46 5.49 -3.20 3.30
CA LEU A 46 4.11 -2.78 3.14
C LEU A 46 3.64 -2.20 4.47
N GLN A 47 3.29 -0.92 4.51
CA GLN A 47 2.79 -0.27 5.72
C GLN A 47 1.32 0.09 5.55
N PHE A 48 0.50 -0.33 6.51
CA PHE A 48 -0.95 -0.15 6.50
C PHE A 48 -1.40 0.95 7.46
N PRO A 49 -2.54 1.59 7.20
CA PRO A 49 -3.04 2.69 8.01
C PRO A 49 -3.60 2.27 9.37
N ALA A 50 -3.79 0.95 9.59
CA ALA A 50 -4.28 0.40 10.85
C ALA A 50 -3.73 -1.01 11.09
N GLN A 51 -4.02 -1.58 12.25
CA GLN A 51 -3.60 -2.93 12.65
C GLN A 51 -4.10 -3.99 11.67
N ILE A 52 -3.20 -4.90 11.29
CA ILE A 52 -3.51 -6.09 10.51
C ILE A 52 -4.19 -7.10 11.45
N GLN A 53 -5.37 -7.57 11.08
CA GLN A 53 -6.13 -8.57 11.85
C GLN A 53 -5.76 -9.99 11.41
N SER A 54 -5.65 -10.23 10.11
CA SER A 54 -5.17 -11.48 9.53
C SER A 54 -4.54 -11.26 8.17
N LEU A 55 -3.72 -12.23 7.74
CA LEU A 55 -3.16 -12.35 6.41
C LEU A 55 -3.63 -13.67 5.82
N GLU A 56 -4.17 -13.63 4.62
CA GLU A 56 -4.70 -14.79 3.92
C GLU A 56 -4.01 -14.90 2.56
N SER A 57 -3.28 -15.98 2.37
CA SER A 57 -2.72 -16.29 1.05
C SER A 57 -2.02 -17.64 1.00
N ASP A 58 -2.09 -18.27 -0.14
CA ASP A 58 -1.28 -19.42 -0.51
C ASP A 58 0.06 -18.96 -1.08
N GLY A 59 1.11 -19.76 -0.93
CA GLY A 59 2.42 -19.45 -1.49
C GLY A 59 3.30 -18.49 -0.69
N PHE A 60 2.88 -18.12 0.53
CA PHE A 60 3.70 -17.33 1.46
C PHE A 60 4.18 -18.16 2.63
N THR A 61 5.40 -17.93 3.05
CA THR A 61 6.00 -18.59 4.22
C THR A 61 6.57 -17.56 5.19
N GLN A 62 6.49 -17.86 6.48
CA GLN A 62 7.16 -17.06 7.53
C GLN A 62 8.53 -17.66 7.90
N LYS A 63 8.90 -18.79 7.28
CA LYS A 63 10.18 -19.43 7.50
C LYS A 63 11.05 -19.27 6.27
N PRO A 64 12.17 -18.53 6.36
CA PRO A 64 12.97 -18.17 5.19
C PRO A 64 13.65 -19.36 4.50
N ASN A 65 13.71 -20.52 5.16
CA ASN A 65 14.37 -21.74 4.66
C ASN A 65 13.38 -22.84 4.21
N GLU A 66 12.08 -22.56 4.21
CA GLU A 66 11.10 -23.52 3.70
C GLU A 66 10.97 -23.40 2.18
N GLU A 67 11.09 -24.53 1.49
CA GLU A 67 10.92 -24.63 0.05
C GLU A 67 9.46 -24.46 -0.39
N ALA A 68 8.52 -24.41 0.56
CA ALA A 68 7.08 -24.48 0.33
C ALA A 68 6.41 -23.16 -0.07
N GLY A 69 7.15 -22.06 -0.21
CA GLY A 69 6.58 -20.75 -0.56
C GLY A 69 7.30 -20.06 -1.70
N ASP A 70 6.58 -19.21 -2.41
CA ASP A 70 7.13 -18.32 -3.44
C ASP A 70 7.65 -17.00 -2.83
N PHE A 71 7.07 -16.63 -1.69
CA PHE A 71 7.40 -15.40 -0.97
C PHE A 71 7.62 -15.67 0.51
N TYR A 72 8.62 -15.00 1.05
CA TYR A 72 8.84 -14.90 2.50
C TYR A 72 8.15 -13.63 3.00
N ILE A 73 7.37 -13.76 4.10
CA ILE A 73 6.74 -12.63 4.78
C ILE A 73 7.10 -12.60 6.26
N SER A 74 7.26 -11.39 6.78
CA SER A 74 7.40 -11.12 8.20
C SER A 74 6.37 -10.07 8.59
N PRO A 75 5.25 -10.48 9.24
CA PRO A 75 4.21 -9.55 9.65
C PRO A 75 4.58 -8.84 10.95
N GLY A 76 4.19 -7.56 11.03
CA GLY A 76 4.20 -6.76 12.25
C GLY A 76 2.79 -6.28 12.59
N PHE A 77 2.68 -5.28 13.47
CA PHE A 77 1.39 -4.76 13.93
C PHE A 77 0.55 -4.16 12.79
N ASN A 78 1.17 -3.28 12.00
CA ASN A 78 0.55 -2.59 10.86
C ASN A 78 1.46 -2.56 9.63
N TRP A 79 2.38 -3.50 9.54
CA TRP A 79 3.28 -3.62 8.40
C TRP A 79 3.58 -5.09 8.10
N VAL A 80 3.97 -5.34 6.86
CA VAL A 80 4.45 -6.66 6.40
C VAL A 80 5.70 -6.44 5.58
N SER A 81 6.78 -7.12 5.91
CA SER A 81 7.95 -7.21 5.04
C SER A 81 7.80 -8.39 4.10
N VAL A 82 8.04 -8.17 2.80
CA VAL A 82 7.92 -9.19 1.77
C VAL A 82 9.22 -9.29 0.99
N ARG A 83 9.65 -10.51 0.70
CA ARG A 83 10.76 -10.82 -0.19
C ARG A 83 10.39 -12.00 -1.08
N SER A 84 10.70 -11.93 -2.35
CA SER A 84 10.53 -13.08 -3.24
C SER A 84 11.58 -14.15 -2.96
N LEU A 85 11.18 -15.41 -2.98
CA LEU A 85 12.06 -16.59 -2.89
C LEU A 85 12.33 -17.18 -4.29
N ARG A 86 11.48 -16.83 -5.28
CA ARG A 86 11.60 -17.37 -6.65
C ARG A 86 11.46 -16.26 -7.68
N PRO A 87 12.28 -16.26 -8.76
CA PRO A 87 12.10 -15.32 -9.85
C PRO A 87 10.77 -15.58 -10.57
N GLY A 88 10.11 -14.51 -11.02
CA GLY A 88 8.87 -14.58 -11.80
C GLY A 88 7.62 -15.01 -11.02
N ALA A 89 7.70 -15.14 -9.70
CA ALA A 89 6.55 -15.49 -8.88
C ALA A 89 5.53 -14.34 -8.84
N VAL A 90 4.24 -14.71 -8.82
CA VAL A 90 3.10 -13.80 -8.69
C VAL A 90 2.07 -14.45 -7.79
N GLN A 91 1.66 -13.78 -6.71
CA GLN A 91 0.67 -14.27 -5.75
C GLN A 91 -0.20 -13.13 -5.22
N ASN A 92 -1.41 -13.46 -4.81
CA ASN A 92 -2.28 -12.54 -4.07
C ASN A 92 -2.03 -12.66 -2.57
N LEU A 93 -1.97 -11.51 -1.90
CA LEU A 93 -1.94 -11.38 -0.46
C LEU A 93 -3.23 -10.69 -0.01
N GLY A 94 -4.12 -11.43 0.63
CA GLY A 94 -5.29 -10.90 1.31
C GLY A 94 -4.90 -10.33 2.67
N VAL A 95 -5.23 -9.06 2.92
CA VAL A 95 -4.95 -8.39 4.19
C VAL A 95 -6.25 -7.93 4.81
N VAL A 96 -6.56 -8.40 6.02
CA VAL A 96 -7.75 -8.00 6.75
C VAL A 96 -7.42 -6.86 7.70
N ILE A 97 -8.08 -5.72 7.50
CA ILE A 97 -7.91 -4.50 8.30
C ILE A 97 -9.29 -3.92 8.61
N SER A 98 -9.57 -3.66 9.88
CA SER A 98 -10.87 -3.10 10.32
C SER A 98 -12.08 -3.89 9.80
N GLY A 99 -11.96 -5.24 9.77
CA GLY A 99 -12.99 -6.15 9.27
C GLY A 99 -13.22 -6.14 7.76
N ARG A 100 -12.32 -5.53 6.99
CA ARG A 100 -12.38 -5.48 5.52
C ARG A 100 -11.19 -6.20 4.93
N VAL A 101 -11.42 -6.94 3.84
CA VAL A 101 -10.38 -7.62 3.08
C VAL A 101 -9.89 -6.72 1.95
N TYR A 102 -8.58 -6.58 1.82
CA TYR A 102 -7.90 -5.89 0.74
C TYR A 102 -6.97 -6.84 0.05
N GLU A 103 -7.04 -6.90 -1.28
CA GLU A 103 -6.20 -7.76 -2.11
C GLU A 103 -4.99 -6.99 -2.63
N ILE A 104 -3.80 -7.56 -2.44
CA ILE A 104 -2.55 -7.01 -2.92
C ILE A 104 -1.90 -8.05 -3.82
N LEU A 105 -1.67 -7.68 -5.08
CA LEU A 105 -0.94 -8.53 -6.01
C LEU A 105 0.56 -8.32 -5.81
N ILE A 106 1.24 -9.34 -5.32
CA ILE A 106 2.71 -9.34 -5.15
C ILE A 106 3.33 -10.01 -6.37
N GLN A 107 4.23 -9.30 -7.03
CA GLN A 107 4.96 -9.83 -8.20
C GLN A 107 6.46 -9.64 -8.08
N THR A 108 7.22 -10.63 -8.53
CA THR A 108 8.68 -10.57 -8.55
C THR A 108 9.16 -9.83 -9.78
N THR A 109 9.96 -8.79 -9.57
CA THR A 109 10.57 -7.96 -10.62
C THR A 109 12.04 -7.73 -10.34
N ALA A 110 12.79 -7.26 -11.36
CA ALA A 110 14.19 -6.91 -11.21
C ALA A 110 14.37 -5.67 -10.30
N LEU A 111 13.45 -4.71 -10.40
CA LEU A 111 13.44 -3.49 -9.59
C LEU A 111 12.23 -3.51 -8.64
N ASN A 112 12.50 -3.70 -7.35
CA ASN A 112 11.45 -3.76 -6.34
C ASN A 112 11.07 -2.38 -5.80
N ASP A 113 9.85 -2.27 -5.30
CA ASP A 113 9.47 -1.20 -4.39
C ASP A 113 10.27 -1.33 -3.08
N LEU A 114 10.73 -0.24 -2.49
CA LEU A 114 11.36 -0.25 -1.17
C LEU A 114 10.32 -0.26 -0.05
N ALA A 115 9.32 0.61 -0.22
CA ALA A 115 8.19 0.66 0.68
C ALA A 115 6.92 1.08 -0.06
N VAL A 116 5.79 0.52 0.34
CA VAL A 116 4.46 0.93 -0.11
C VAL A 116 3.65 1.33 1.12
N LEU A 117 3.27 2.61 1.16
CA LEU A 117 2.51 3.22 2.25
C LEU A 117 1.05 3.26 1.85
N PHE A 118 0.25 2.39 2.44
CA PHE A 118 -1.19 2.35 2.18
C PHE A 118 -1.95 3.37 3.00
N ARG A 119 -2.98 3.92 2.40
CA ARG A 119 -3.96 4.81 3.06
C ARG A 119 -5.37 4.34 2.74
N PHE A 120 -6.31 4.61 3.64
CA PHE A 120 -7.72 4.46 3.31
C PHE A 120 -8.16 5.55 2.35
N GLU A 121 -9.08 5.20 1.46
CA GLU A 121 -9.79 6.19 0.67
C GLU A 121 -10.49 7.19 1.62
N GLN A 122 -10.13 8.45 1.51
CA GLN A 122 -10.84 9.50 2.21
C GLN A 122 -12.14 9.76 1.46
N VAL A 123 -13.24 9.17 1.93
CA VAL A 123 -14.56 9.58 1.47
C VAL A 123 -14.74 11.03 1.94
N PRO A 124 -14.82 12.03 1.04
CA PRO A 124 -15.06 13.39 1.46
C PRO A 124 -16.35 13.40 2.26
N PRO A 125 -16.43 14.17 3.37
CA PRO A 125 -17.65 14.27 4.14
C PRO A 125 -18.77 14.66 3.17
N ARG A 126 -19.77 13.80 3.06
CA ARG A 126 -20.97 14.07 2.27
C ARG A 126 -21.51 15.39 2.80
N SER A 127 -21.33 16.47 2.06
CA SER A 127 -22.00 17.72 2.39
C SER A 127 -23.49 17.45 2.20
N GLU A 128 -24.14 17.01 3.25
CA GLU A 128 -25.59 17.08 3.31
C GLU A 128 -25.92 18.56 3.13
N LYS A 129 -26.29 18.94 1.91
CA LYS A 129 -27.06 20.15 1.72
C LYS A 129 -28.36 19.93 2.51
N ILE A 130 -28.33 20.33 3.78
CA ILE A 130 -29.56 20.49 4.56
C ILE A 130 -30.36 21.49 3.77
N ALA A 131 -31.31 21.00 2.99
CA ALA A 131 -32.27 21.88 2.34
C ALA A 131 -32.94 22.69 3.48
N PRO A 132 -32.95 24.01 3.41
CA PRO A 132 -33.60 24.81 4.43
C PRO A 132 -35.04 24.30 4.53
N ARG A 133 -35.43 23.82 5.72
CA ARG A 133 -36.81 23.52 6.00
C ARG A 133 -37.57 24.82 5.86
N VAL A 134 -38.29 24.96 4.74
CA VAL A 134 -39.28 26.04 4.58
C VAL A 134 -40.38 25.73 5.57
N TRP A 135 -40.40 26.48 6.65
CA TRP A 135 -41.52 26.49 7.57
C TRP A 135 -42.73 27.14 6.85
N SER A 136 -43.66 26.37 6.41
CA SER A 136 -44.96 26.89 6.00
C SER A 136 -45.71 27.28 7.25
N PRO A 137 -46.12 28.55 7.43
CA PRO A 137 -46.99 28.93 8.52
C PRO A 137 -48.35 28.20 8.36
N LEU A 138 -48.75 27.48 9.40
CA LEU A 138 -50.08 26.90 9.49
C LEU A 138 -51.08 28.09 9.53
N THR A 139 -51.69 28.42 8.39
CA THR A 139 -52.89 29.24 8.35
C THR A 139 -54.04 28.38 8.85
N GLY A 140 -54.16 28.29 10.19
CA GLY A 140 -55.36 27.78 10.82
C GLY A 140 -56.42 28.87 10.83
N ASN A 141 -57.45 28.71 10.01
CA ASN A 141 -58.73 29.39 10.25
C ASN A 141 -59.31 28.80 11.50
N LEU A 142 -59.37 29.59 12.57
CA LEU A 142 -60.23 29.33 13.72
C LEU A 142 -61.64 29.82 13.43
N PRO A 143 -62.68 29.10 13.80
CA PRO A 143 -64.09 29.49 13.60
C PRO A 143 -64.51 30.69 14.43
#